data_e4684275807f55a0adda1ef2b1ce6aa6
#
_entry.id   e4684275807f55a0adda1ef2b1ce6aa6
#
_cell.length_a   1.000
_cell.length_b   1.000
_cell.length_c   1.000
_cell.angle_alpha   90.00
_cell.angle_beta   90.00
_cell.angle_gamma   90.00
#
_symmetry.space_group_name_H-M   'P 1'
#
loop_
_entity.id
_entity.type
_entity.pdbx_description
1 polymer ?
#
loop_
_entity_poly.entity_id
_entity_poly.type
_entity_poly.pdbx_seq_one_letter_code
_entity_poly.pdbx_strand_id
1 'polypeptide(L)'
;VPERGFTLLEIMLVIFLIGLASAGVVQTFATDSESPAKKAAQDFLTRFAQFKDRAVIEGKTLGVLIDAPGYQFMQRRQGQWLPVSSTRLSAQVTVPKQVQMLLQPGSDIWQKEYALELQRRRLTLHDIELELQKEAKKKTPQIRFSPFEPATPFTLRFYSAAQNACWAVKLAHDGALSLNQCDERMP
;
A
#
# COMPACT_ATOMS: atom_id res chain seq x y z
N VAL A 1 61.75 12.57 -34.72
CA VAL A 1 60.45 11.88 -34.46
C VAL A 1 59.37 12.84 -34.91
N PRO A 2 58.52 12.52 -35.94
CA PRO A 2 57.46 13.44 -36.36
C PRO A 2 56.38 13.47 -35.30
N GLU A 3 56.13 14.65 -34.70
CA GLU A 3 55.01 14.87 -33.84
C GLU A 3 53.73 14.94 -34.67
N ARG A 4 52.86 13.94 -34.49
CA ARG A 4 51.55 13.94 -35.13
C ARG A 4 50.56 14.70 -34.27
N GLY A 5 50.22 15.91 -34.73
CA GLY A 5 49.15 16.71 -34.10
C GLY A 5 47.76 16.11 -34.44
N PHE A 6 46.80 16.20 -33.51
CA PHE A 6 45.41 15.86 -33.76
C PHE A 6 44.77 16.82 -34.77
N THR A 7 44.07 16.24 -35.72
CA THR A 7 43.31 17.04 -36.70
C THR A 7 41.97 17.54 -36.06
N LEU A 8 41.52 18.70 -36.50
CA LEU A 8 40.26 19.31 -36.05
C LEU A 8 39.09 18.36 -36.35
N LEU A 9 39.18 17.62 -37.47
CA LEU A 9 38.16 16.63 -37.87
C LEU A 9 38.09 15.45 -36.89
N GLU A 10 39.21 14.99 -36.35
CA GLU A 10 39.29 13.86 -35.40
C GLU A 10 38.62 14.23 -34.09
N ILE A 11 38.83 15.46 -33.59
CA ILE A 11 38.17 15.93 -32.38
C ILE A 11 36.66 16.07 -32.59
N MET A 12 36.20 16.61 -33.75
CA MET A 12 34.77 16.70 -34.06
C MET A 12 34.13 15.33 -34.14
N LEU A 13 34.83 14.32 -34.73
CA LEU A 13 34.30 12.95 -34.78
C LEU A 13 34.15 12.31 -33.39
N VAL A 14 35.16 12.52 -32.53
CA VAL A 14 35.12 12.00 -31.15
C VAL A 14 33.96 12.60 -30.34
N ILE A 15 33.78 13.93 -30.41
CA ILE A 15 32.67 14.61 -29.72
C ILE A 15 31.31 14.13 -30.26
N PHE A 16 31.19 13.93 -31.57
CA PHE A 16 29.97 13.40 -32.20
C PHE A 16 29.66 11.98 -31.72
N LEU A 17 30.67 11.10 -31.65
CA LEU A 17 30.50 9.72 -31.16
C LEU A 17 30.13 9.70 -29.65
N ILE A 18 30.75 10.55 -28.85
CA ILE A 18 30.41 10.67 -27.43
C ILE A 18 28.95 11.18 -27.26
N GLY A 19 28.53 12.14 -28.09
CA GLY A 19 27.17 12.64 -28.11
C GLY A 19 26.14 11.56 -28.47
N LEU A 20 26.43 10.76 -29.50
CA LEU A 20 25.57 9.63 -29.89
C LEU A 20 25.52 8.55 -28.80
N ALA A 21 26.65 8.19 -28.20
CA ALA A 21 26.70 7.21 -27.11
C ALA A 21 25.90 7.70 -25.88
N SER A 22 26.00 8.98 -25.55
CA SER A 22 25.26 9.59 -24.43
C SER A 22 23.75 9.58 -24.66
N ALA A 23 23.28 9.81 -25.88
CA ALA A 23 21.86 9.78 -26.23
C ALA A 23 21.25 8.37 -26.05
N GLY A 24 22.00 7.30 -26.33
CA GLY A 24 21.57 5.91 -26.13
C GLY A 24 21.42 5.54 -24.65
N VAL A 25 22.28 6.05 -23.79
CA VAL A 25 22.28 5.77 -22.35
C VAL A 25 21.06 6.42 -21.65
N VAL A 26 20.68 7.64 -22.03
CA VAL A 26 19.54 8.35 -21.42
C VAL A 26 18.22 7.62 -21.64
N GLN A 27 18.03 6.95 -22.78
CA GLN A 27 16.80 6.20 -23.06
C GLN A 27 16.66 4.93 -22.20
N THR A 28 17.79 4.34 -21.74
CA THR A 28 17.76 3.12 -20.93
C THR A 28 17.30 3.40 -19.50
N PHE A 29 17.53 4.61 -18.96
CA PHE A 29 17.07 5.00 -17.62
C PHE A 29 15.65 5.55 -17.57
N ALA A 30 15.04 5.85 -18.72
CA ALA A 30 13.69 6.41 -18.77
C ALA A 30 12.57 5.38 -18.62
N THR A 31 12.87 4.08 -18.53
CA THR A 31 11.87 3.01 -18.58
C THR A 31 11.51 2.40 -17.23
N ASP A 32 12.12 2.86 -16.14
CA ASP A 32 11.73 2.43 -14.79
C ASP A 32 10.73 3.42 -14.16
N SER A 33 9.68 3.79 -14.87
CA SER A 33 8.52 4.42 -14.25
C SER A 33 7.87 3.37 -13.34
N GLU A 34 8.25 3.39 -12.06
CA GLU A 34 7.63 2.52 -11.06
C GLU A 34 6.12 2.57 -11.21
N SER A 35 5.50 1.39 -11.34
CA SER A 35 4.07 1.33 -11.55
C SER A 35 3.35 2.06 -10.41
N PRO A 36 2.29 2.83 -10.68
CA PRO A 36 1.52 3.50 -9.65
C PRO A 36 1.04 2.56 -8.54
N ALA A 37 0.78 1.30 -8.89
CA ALA A 37 0.44 0.24 -7.94
C ALA A 37 1.61 -0.09 -7.01
N LYS A 38 2.85 -0.21 -7.56
CA LYS A 38 4.06 -0.45 -6.76
C LYS A 38 4.32 0.69 -5.78
N LYS A 39 4.26 1.92 -6.29
CA LYS A 39 4.47 3.12 -5.47
C LYS A 39 3.44 3.23 -4.35
N ALA A 40 2.16 2.98 -4.64
CA ALA A 40 1.09 3.01 -3.63
C ALA A 40 1.28 1.90 -2.58
N ALA A 41 1.71 0.70 -3.00
CA ALA A 41 1.99 -0.42 -2.09
C ALA A 41 3.21 -0.14 -1.20
N GLN A 42 4.28 0.45 -1.73
CA GLN A 42 5.47 0.86 -0.97
C GLN A 42 5.16 1.95 0.04
N ASP A 43 4.38 2.97 -0.36
CA ASP A 43 3.94 4.04 0.53
C ASP A 43 3.09 3.49 1.69
N PHE A 44 2.15 2.58 1.40
CA PHE A 44 1.37 1.90 2.43
C PHE A 44 2.27 1.10 3.37
N LEU A 45 3.18 0.26 2.85
CA LEU A 45 4.11 -0.55 3.65
C LEU A 45 4.94 0.31 4.59
N THR A 46 5.54 1.39 4.06
CA THR A 46 6.38 2.30 4.84
C THR A 46 5.59 2.97 5.97
N ARG A 47 4.40 3.48 5.67
CA ARG A 47 3.52 4.11 6.66
C ARG A 47 3.02 3.11 7.70
N PHE A 48 2.58 1.93 7.25
CA PHE A 48 2.10 0.89 8.16
C PHE A 48 3.21 0.46 9.13
N ALA A 49 4.45 0.24 8.65
CA ALA A 49 5.60 -0.07 9.48
C ALA A 49 5.83 1.01 10.55
N GLN A 50 5.88 2.28 10.17
CA GLN A 50 6.11 3.39 11.08
C GLN A 50 4.98 3.53 12.13
N PHE A 51 3.72 3.41 11.72
CA PHE A 51 2.59 3.46 12.65
C PHE A 51 2.53 2.23 13.55
N LYS A 52 2.91 1.05 13.03
CA LYS A 52 3.04 -0.19 13.81
C LYS A 52 4.10 -0.04 14.91
N ASP A 53 5.30 0.43 14.56
CA ASP A 53 6.38 0.64 15.53
C ASP A 53 5.98 1.66 16.61
N ARG A 54 5.31 2.74 16.21
CA ARG A 54 4.77 3.72 17.15
C ARG A 54 3.69 3.10 18.05
N ALA A 55 2.80 2.26 17.51
CA ALA A 55 1.78 1.56 18.28
C ALA A 55 2.40 0.65 19.35
N VAL A 56 3.50 -0.03 19.01
CA VAL A 56 4.28 -0.86 19.96
C VAL A 56 4.89 0.00 21.07
N ILE A 57 5.55 1.11 20.70
CA ILE A 57 6.19 2.02 21.67
C ILE A 57 5.16 2.65 22.62
N GLU A 58 4.01 3.07 22.09
CA GLU A 58 2.95 3.73 22.86
C GLU A 58 2.01 2.74 23.58
N GLY A 59 2.13 1.42 23.32
CA GLY A 59 1.23 0.39 23.85
C GLY A 59 -0.22 0.57 23.41
N LYS A 60 -0.46 1.00 22.16
CA LYS A 60 -1.79 1.33 21.64
C LYS A 60 -2.17 0.46 20.45
N THR A 61 -3.45 0.12 20.34
CA THR A 61 -3.95 -0.62 19.19
C THR A 61 -4.10 0.30 17.98
N LEU A 62 -3.49 -0.10 16.86
CA LEU A 62 -3.57 0.53 15.56
C LEU A 62 -4.71 -0.09 14.73
N GLY A 63 -5.41 0.73 13.96
CA GLY A 63 -6.36 0.29 12.95
C GLY A 63 -6.07 0.94 11.61
N VAL A 64 -6.41 0.24 10.52
CA VAL A 64 -6.43 0.83 9.17
C VAL A 64 -7.83 0.69 8.62
N LEU A 65 -8.45 1.83 8.36
CA LEU A 65 -9.72 1.93 7.67
C LEU A 65 -9.44 2.09 6.18
N ILE A 66 -9.90 1.14 5.39
CA ILE A 66 -9.84 1.22 3.92
C ILE A 66 -11.18 1.75 3.46
N ASP A 67 -11.17 2.94 2.88
CA ASP A 67 -12.35 3.63 2.36
C ASP A 67 -11.95 4.31 1.04
N ALA A 68 -12.57 3.86 -0.05
CA ALA A 68 -12.23 4.40 -1.38
C ALA A 68 -12.44 5.94 -1.42
N PRO A 69 -11.52 6.73 -1.95
CA PRO A 69 -10.37 6.33 -2.78
C PRO A 69 -9.03 6.16 -2.01
N GLY A 70 -9.03 5.77 -0.73
CA GLY A 70 -7.80 5.70 0.03
C GLY A 70 -7.88 4.86 1.30
N TYR A 71 -7.05 5.19 2.27
CA TYR A 71 -7.03 4.53 3.57
C TYR A 71 -6.68 5.53 4.67
N GLN A 72 -7.08 5.20 5.92
CA GLN A 72 -6.83 6.05 7.08
C GLN A 72 -6.29 5.21 8.24
N PHE A 73 -5.21 5.68 8.86
CA PHE A 73 -4.69 5.11 10.09
C PHE A 73 -5.46 5.64 11.28
N MET A 74 -5.91 4.72 12.12
CA MET A 74 -6.70 4.99 13.30
C MET A 74 -6.03 4.38 14.54
N GLN A 75 -6.30 4.96 15.69
CA GLN A 75 -5.81 4.49 16.99
C GLN A 75 -7.00 4.27 17.92
N ARG A 76 -6.98 3.19 18.67
CA ARG A 76 -8.01 2.94 19.68
C ARG A 76 -7.71 3.73 20.96
N ARG A 77 -8.64 4.59 21.37
CA ARG A 77 -8.58 5.34 22.62
C ARG A 77 -9.93 5.23 23.33
N GLN A 78 -9.93 4.80 24.60
CA GLN A 78 -11.15 4.65 25.40
C GLN A 78 -12.29 3.90 24.69
N GLY A 79 -11.93 2.82 23.99
CA GLY A 79 -12.89 2.01 23.25
C GLY A 79 -13.32 2.55 21.87
N GLN A 80 -12.93 3.77 21.52
CA GLN A 80 -13.29 4.42 20.26
C GLN A 80 -12.12 4.44 19.28
N TRP A 81 -12.42 4.36 17.99
CA TRP A 81 -11.45 4.52 16.92
C TRP A 81 -11.36 5.99 16.50
N LEU A 82 -10.17 6.57 16.66
CA LEU A 82 -9.89 7.96 16.31
C LEU A 82 -8.75 8.00 15.28
N PRO A 83 -8.73 8.97 14.35
CA PRO A 83 -7.61 9.18 13.45
C PRO A 83 -6.32 9.36 14.24
N VAL A 84 -5.22 8.80 13.74
CA VAL A 84 -3.91 9.00 14.37
C VAL A 84 -3.48 10.44 14.15
N SER A 85 -3.21 11.16 15.24
CA SER A 85 -2.60 12.49 15.18
C SER A 85 -1.08 12.35 15.04
N SER A 86 -0.54 12.80 13.91
CA SER A 86 0.90 12.82 13.66
C SER A 86 1.27 14.09 12.92
N THR A 87 2.34 14.75 13.37
CA THR A 87 2.89 15.95 12.72
C THR A 87 3.80 15.62 11.53
N ARG A 88 4.31 14.39 11.47
CA ARG A 88 5.29 13.95 10.45
C ARG A 88 4.68 13.14 9.32
N LEU A 89 3.56 12.45 9.57
CA LEU A 89 2.92 11.55 8.62
C LEU A 89 1.43 11.83 8.56
N SER A 90 0.90 11.98 7.36
CA SER A 90 -0.55 12.03 7.17
C SER A 90 -1.16 10.67 7.51
N ALA A 91 -2.11 10.67 8.45
CA ALA A 91 -2.87 9.48 8.79
C ALA A 91 -3.87 9.08 7.69
N GLN A 92 -4.29 10.03 6.88
CA GLN A 92 -5.19 9.81 5.74
C GLN A 92 -4.41 9.93 4.44
N VAL A 93 -4.56 8.95 3.57
CA VAL A 93 -3.88 8.84 2.28
C VAL A 93 -4.91 8.57 1.20
N THR A 94 -4.84 9.37 0.14
CA THR A 94 -5.61 9.14 -1.08
C THR A 94 -4.73 8.41 -2.08
N VAL A 95 -5.23 7.29 -2.58
CA VAL A 95 -4.54 6.50 -3.61
C VAL A 95 -4.92 7.03 -5.00
N PRO A 96 -4.00 7.03 -5.98
CA PRO A 96 -4.32 7.47 -7.34
C PRO A 96 -5.53 6.71 -7.92
N LYS A 97 -6.41 7.42 -8.65
CA LYS A 97 -7.66 6.85 -9.19
C LYS A 97 -7.48 5.61 -10.07
N GLN A 98 -6.31 5.45 -10.66
CA GLN A 98 -5.93 4.31 -11.50
C GLN A 98 -5.50 3.08 -10.70
N VAL A 99 -5.41 3.17 -9.38
CA VAL A 99 -5.02 2.07 -8.48
C VAL A 99 -6.22 1.65 -7.65
N GLN A 100 -6.56 0.39 -7.72
CA GLN A 100 -7.60 -0.23 -6.90
C GLN A 100 -6.94 -0.98 -5.73
N MET A 101 -7.61 -0.95 -4.59
CA MET A 101 -7.17 -1.67 -3.39
C MET A 101 -8.13 -2.82 -3.11
N LEU A 102 -7.57 -4.00 -2.83
CA LEU A 102 -8.33 -5.17 -2.41
C LEU A 102 -7.70 -5.77 -1.15
N LEU A 103 -8.46 -5.79 -0.06
CA LEU A 103 -8.06 -6.42 1.18
C LEU A 103 -8.49 -7.88 1.21
N GLN A 104 -7.55 -8.77 1.51
CA GLN A 104 -7.80 -10.17 1.83
C GLN A 104 -7.39 -10.42 3.28
N PRO A 105 -8.32 -10.76 4.17
CA PRO A 105 -8.00 -11.19 5.52
C PRO A 105 -7.24 -12.52 5.48
N GLY A 106 -6.20 -12.65 6.29
CA GLY A 106 -5.24 -13.75 6.18
C GLY A 106 -5.55 -15.00 6.98
N SER A 107 -6.74 -15.14 7.60
CA SER A 107 -7.11 -16.35 8.33
C SER A 107 -8.55 -16.77 8.07
N ASP A 108 -8.75 -18.09 7.88
CA ASP A 108 -10.09 -18.71 7.74
C ASP A 108 -10.99 -18.47 8.96
N ILE A 109 -10.41 -18.21 10.12
CA ILE A 109 -11.13 -17.93 11.37
C ILE A 109 -11.91 -16.63 11.26
N TRP A 110 -11.30 -15.58 10.71
CA TRP A 110 -11.97 -14.29 10.51
C TRP A 110 -12.99 -14.33 9.37
N GLN A 111 -12.72 -15.12 8.34
CA GLN A 111 -13.72 -15.36 7.28
C GLN A 111 -14.94 -16.09 7.84
N LYS A 112 -14.74 -17.08 8.72
CA LYS A 112 -15.83 -17.80 9.39
C LYS A 112 -16.58 -16.91 10.38
N GLU A 113 -15.87 -16.11 11.17
CA GLU A 113 -16.50 -15.19 12.14
C GLU A 113 -17.26 -14.07 11.44
N TYR A 114 -16.69 -13.49 10.38
CA TYR A 114 -17.38 -12.52 9.54
C TYR A 114 -18.58 -13.13 8.79
N ALA A 115 -18.44 -14.35 8.28
CA ALA A 115 -19.54 -15.09 7.64
C ALA A 115 -20.63 -15.46 8.65
N LEU A 116 -20.28 -15.88 9.89
CA LEU A 116 -21.21 -16.14 10.98
C LEU A 116 -21.92 -14.88 11.44
N GLU A 117 -21.21 -13.75 11.50
CA GLU A 117 -21.79 -12.46 11.85
C GLU A 117 -22.75 -11.97 10.76
N LEU A 118 -22.41 -12.14 9.48
CA LEU A 118 -23.31 -11.91 8.35
C LEU A 118 -24.53 -12.85 8.37
N GLN A 119 -24.36 -14.13 8.79
CA GLN A 119 -25.48 -15.07 8.95
C GLN A 119 -26.37 -14.72 10.13
N ARG A 120 -25.84 -14.29 11.26
CA ARG A 120 -26.62 -13.78 12.40
C ARG A 120 -27.41 -12.51 12.04
N ARG A 121 -26.87 -11.66 11.16
CA ARG A 121 -27.53 -10.45 10.67
C ARG A 121 -28.70 -10.71 9.70
N ARG A 122 -28.82 -11.94 9.14
CA ARG A 122 -29.93 -12.28 8.22
C ARG A 122 -31.29 -12.48 8.89
N LEU A 123 -31.39 -12.36 10.21
CA LEU A 123 -32.61 -12.75 10.94
C LEU A 123 -33.65 -11.64 11.16
N THR A 124 -33.43 -10.37 10.79
CA THR A 124 -34.49 -9.36 10.87
C THR A 124 -34.29 -8.21 9.86
N LEU A 125 -35.09 -8.24 8.80
CA LEU A 125 -35.04 -7.21 7.73
C LEU A 125 -35.39 -5.80 8.22
N HIS A 126 -36.10 -5.66 9.33
CA HIS A 126 -36.53 -4.36 9.86
C HIS A 126 -35.47 -3.68 10.75
N ASP A 127 -34.64 -4.44 11.44
CA ASP A 127 -33.54 -3.93 12.26
C ASP A 127 -32.31 -3.54 11.43
N ILE A 128 -32.20 -4.11 10.20
CA ILE A 128 -31.08 -3.88 9.30
C ILE A 128 -31.00 -2.43 8.82
N GLU A 129 -32.14 -1.82 8.53
CA GLU A 129 -32.18 -0.45 7.99
C GLU A 129 -31.79 0.59 9.04
N LEU A 130 -32.17 0.36 10.30
CA LEU A 130 -31.83 1.24 11.42
C LEU A 130 -30.39 1.06 11.91
N GLU A 131 -29.86 -0.18 11.88
CA GLU A 131 -28.46 -0.47 12.22
C GLU A 131 -27.50 -0.07 11.12
N LEU A 132 -27.83 -0.26 9.83
CA LEU A 132 -27.02 0.22 8.71
C LEU A 132 -26.83 1.75 8.77
N GLN A 133 -27.84 2.51 9.19
CA GLN A 133 -27.70 3.95 9.40
C GLN A 133 -26.86 4.31 10.63
N LYS A 134 -26.82 3.46 11.66
CA LYS A 134 -25.98 3.66 12.85
C LYS A 134 -24.53 3.17 12.62
N GLU A 135 -24.33 2.09 11.87
CA GLU A 135 -23.01 1.54 11.56
C GLU A 135 -22.29 2.32 10.46
N ALA A 136 -23.02 2.92 9.50
CA ALA A 136 -22.45 3.86 8.53
C ALA A 136 -21.79 5.08 9.21
N LYS A 137 -22.14 5.38 10.48
CA LYS A 137 -21.48 6.40 11.29
C LYS A 137 -20.29 5.89 12.11
N LYS A 138 -20.15 4.58 12.33
CA LYS A 138 -19.01 3.99 13.05
C LYS A 138 -18.01 3.43 12.04
N LYS A 139 -17.08 4.27 11.60
CA LYS A 139 -15.94 3.85 10.77
C LYS A 139 -15.04 2.90 11.56
N THR A 140 -15.30 1.60 11.45
CA THR A 140 -14.50 0.56 12.10
C THR A 140 -13.38 0.11 11.16
N PRO A 141 -12.10 0.11 11.58
CA PRO A 141 -10.99 -0.31 10.74
C PRO A 141 -11.06 -1.81 10.42
N GLN A 142 -10.78 -2.16 9.18
CA GLN A 142 -10.76 -3.55 8.70
C GLN A 142 -9.46 -4.28 9.08
N ILE A 143 -8.34 -3.56 9.13
CA ILE A 143 -7.06 -4.10 9.61
C ILE A 143 -6.86 -3.62 11.03
N ARG A 144 -6.48 -4.54 11.94
CA ARG A 144 -6.18 -4.23 13.34
C ARG A 144 -4.83 -4.82 13.71
N PHE A 145 -4.05 -4.07 14.45
CA PHE A 145 -2.79 -4.49 15.02
C PHE A 145 -2.74 -4.08 16.49
N SER A 146 -2.57 -5.06 17.38
CA SER A 146 -2.38 -4.85 18.81
C SER A 146 -0.96 -5.29 19.17
N PRO A 147 -0.19 -4.49 19.95
CA PRO A 147 1.12 -4.91 20.43
C PRO A 147 1.06 -6.02 21.47
N PHE A 148 -0.12 -6.32 22.00
CA PHE A 148 -0.35 -7.30 23.07
C PHE A 148 -0.95 -8.62 22.57
N GLU A 149 -1.27 -8.72 21.29
CA GLU A 149 -1.90 -9.88 20.66
C GLU A 149 -1.09 -10.34 19.46
N PRO A 150 -1.14 -11.62 19.09
CA PRO A 150 -0.55 -12.08 17.83
C PRO A 150 -1.03 -11.26 16.66
N ALA A 151 -0.14 -10.98 15.71
CA ALA A 151 -0.48 -10.19 14.54
C ALA A 151 -1.59 -10.88 13.74
N THR A 152 -2.68 -10.17 13.46
CA THR A 152 -3.71 -10.64 12.55
C THR A 152 -3.19 -10.51 11.12
N PRO A 153 -2.93 -11.62 10.41
CA PRO A 153 -2.37 -11.56 9.08
C PRO A 153 -3.37 -10.94 8.10
N PHE A 154 -2.84 -10.25 7.11
CA PHE A 154 -3.64 -9.73 6.00
C PHE A 154 -2.79 -9.63 4.73
N THR A 155 -3.46 -9.56 3.59
CA THR A 155 -2.85 -9.20 2.31
C THR A 155 -3.64 -8.04 1.71
N LEU A 156 -2.98 -6.90 1.49
CA LEU A 156 -3.56 -5.76 0.81
C LEU A 156 -2.95 -5.64 -0.59
N ARG A 157 -3.77 -5.85 -1.61
CA ARG A 157 -3.35 -5.79 -3.02
C ARG A 157 -3.64 -4.40 -3.59
N PHE A 158 -2.68 -3.90 -4.37
CA PHE A 158 -2.78 -2.66 -5.15
C PHE A 158 -2.69 -3.02 -6.62
N TYR A 159 -3.74 -2.78 -7.36
CA TYR A 159 -3.85 -3.13 -8.77
C TYR A 159 -3.99 -1.90 -9.64
N SER A 160 -3.22 -1.82 -10.72
CA SER A 160 -3.34 -0.80 -11.76
C SER A 160 -3.71 -1.46 -13.09
N ALA A 161 -4.95 -1.26 -13.53
CA ALA A 161 -5.44 -1.81 -14.79
C ALA A 161 -4.66 -1.25 -15.99
N ALA A 162 -4.29 0.03 -15.97
CA ALA A 162 -3.59 0.70 -17.06
C ALA A 162 -2.21 0.08 -17.37
N GLN A 163 -1.55 -0.50 -16.39
CA GLN A 163 -0.23 -1.13 -16.53
C GLN A 163 -0.26 -2.64 -16.31
N ASN A 164 -1.44 -3.21 -16.07
CA ASN A 164 -1.61 -4.62 -15.69
C ASN A 164 -0.63 -5.05 -14.59
N ALA A 165 -0.43 -4.17 -13.62
CA ALA A 165 0.51 -4.35 -12.53
C ALA A 165 -0.22 -4.52 -11.21
N CYS A 166 0.15 -5.58 -10.47
CA CYS A 166 -0.39 -5.87 -9.14
C CYS A 166 0.75 -6.04 -8.14
N TRP A 167 0.62 -5.35 -6.99
CA TRP A 167 1.56 -5.45 -5.86
C TRP A 167 0.79 -5.70 -4.58
N ALA A 168 1.30 -6.60 -3.75
CA ALA A 168 0.68 -7.01 -2.50
C ALA A 168 1.57 -6.71 -1.30
N VAL A 169 1.01 -6.05 -0.30
CA VAL A 169 1.60 -5.91 1.02
C VAL A 169 0.98 -6.96 1.92
N LYS A 170 1.83 -7.81 2.51
CA LYS A 170 1.41 -8.91 3.39
C LYS A 170 1.97 -8.71 4.78
N LEU A 171 1.12 -8.84 5.78
CA LEU A 171 1.51 -9.04 7.18
C LEU A 171 1.36 -10.51 7.51
N ALA A 172 2.43 -11.14 7.98
CA ALA A 172 2.41 -12.53 8.42
C ALA A 172 2.06 -12.65 9.92
N HIS A 173 1.80 -13.87 10.41
CA HIS A 173 1.48 -14.15 11.81
C HIS A 173 2.59 -13.76 12.80
N ASP A 174 3.84 -13.80 12.35
CA ASP A 174 5.02 -13.39 13.11
C ASP A 174 5.21 -11.86 13.14
N GLY A 175 4.32 -11.10 12.49
CA GLY A 175 4.39 -9.66 12.38
C GLY A 175 5.34 -9.15 11.29
N ALA A 176 5.92 -10.05 10.48
CA ALA A 176 6.78 -9.68 9.36
C ALA A 176 5.95 -9.04 8.24
N LEU A 177 6.46 -7.93 7.71
CA LEU A 177 5.88 -7.23 6.56
C LEU A 177 6.68 -7.55 5.30
N SER A 178 5.98 -7.87 4.23
CA SER A 178 6.59 -8.11 2.92
C SER A 178 5.82 -7.39 1.81
N LEU A 179 6.55 -7.03 0.75
CA LEU A 179 6.03 -6.47 -0.48
C LEU A 179 6.40 -7.39 -1.62
N ASN A 180 5.41 -7.94 -2.30
CA ASN A 180 5.61 -8.86 -3.40
C ASN A 180 4.74 -8.45 -4.60
N GLN A 181 5.19 -8.83 -5.80
CA GLN A 181 4.31 -8.79 -6.95
C GLN A 181 3.25 -9.89 -6.82
N CYS A 182 2.01 -9.64 -7.26
CA CYS A 182 0.97 -10.66 -7.17
C CYS A 182 1.25 -11.80 -8.15
N ASP A 183 1.12 -13.04 -7.68
CA ASP A 183 1.33 -14.24 -8.51
C ASP A 183 0.17 -14.50 -9.49
N GLU A 184 -1.01 -13.97 -9.19
CA GLU A 184 -2.20 -14.13 -10.02
C GLU A 184 -2.69 -12.80 -10.56
N ARG A 185 -2.99 -12.77 -11.87
CA ARG A 185 -3.72 -11.67 -12.48
C ARG A 185 -5.14 -11.67 -11.92
N MET A 186 -5.59 -10.53 -11.44
CA MET A 186 -7.01 -10.40 -11.08
C MET A 186 -7.88 -10.66 -12.31
N PRO A 187 -8.98 -11.38 -12.16
CA PRO A 187 -9.96 -11.59 -13.23
C PRO A 187 -10.61 -10.29 -13.69
#